data_c5d4be212f9959a53ba484e083ae544e
#
_entry.id   c5d4be212f9959a53ba484e083ae544e
#
_cell.length_a   1.000
_cell.length_b   1.000
_cell.length_c   1.000
_cell.angle_alpha   90.00
_cell.angle_beta   90.00
_cell.angle_gamma   90.00
#
_symmetry.space_group_name_H-M   'P 1'
#
loop_
_entity.id
_entity.type
_entity.pdbx_description
1 polymer ?
#
loop_
_entity_poly.entity_id
_entity_poly.type
_entity_poly.pdbx_seq_one_letter_code
_entity_poly.pdbx_strand_id
1 'polypeptide(L)'
;MTPLRRCAALGLAAALACGSWADEVHEGQHVTLVVDPALEACGDIVGHMDHFVATLAAHLGVSLPGKNFAFIWFSELEFLYGSRCPGWGTSCTKAATVLSAVAPLDYELARLVLASLGSPPSFYAVGAAVAFAPDTPEYGSWAQSNGSDIQEVLARGEPLEWTYYLLAGKFTRYLIERHGLDAYIEFYAMITREDSLPVIEAAHAEQFGESLTETIVAFDAEGRGCPADRVRFKLVECGAPPIAWDGDSLLLRRALACGDADVVGPFADATARAVSTVEVATAGSFTFSLASDDPGAVARLGSCGGCEHERELVLRPHDEPARRWLPAGRYYLQLSGDVEAVTTLALRLERVEEP
;
A
#
# COMPACT_ATOMS: atom_id res chain seq x y z
N MET A 1 -0.50 -29.72 -40.73
CA MET A 1 -0.67 -28.30 -41.11
C MET A 1 -2.00 -27.80 -40.60
N THR A 2 -2.01 -27.18 -39.47
CA THR A 2 -3.22 -26.67 -38.78
C THR A 2 -3.28 -25.16 -39.00
N PRO A 3 -4.41 -24.56 -39.36
CA PRO A 3 -4.47 -23.15 -39.74
C PRO A 3 -4.39 -22.25 -38.49
N LEU A 4 -3.41 -21.37 -38.44
CA LEU A 4 -3.33 -20.21 -37.55
C LEU A 4 -4.55 -19.29 -37.85
N ARG A 5 -5.51 -19.27 -36.95
CA ARG A 5 -6.60 -18.26 -36.93
C ARG A 5 -6.04 -16.93 -36.46
N ARG A 6 -6.11 -15.94 -37.34
CA ARG A 6 -5.83 -14.53 -37.04
C ARG A 6 -6.92 -13.99 -36.10
N CYS A 7 -6.59 -13.74 -34.84
CA CYS A 7 -7.38 -12.88 -33.97
C CYS A 7 -6.99 -11.43 -34.25
N ALA A 8 -7.82 -10.71 -34.98
CA ALA A 8 -7.66 -9.27 -35.24
C ALA A 8 -8.48 -8.46 -34.25
N ALA A 9 -7.81 -7.56 -33.60
CA ALA A 9 -8.26 -6.34 -32.91
C ALA A 9 -9.79 -6.14 -32.74
N LEU A 10 -10.31 -6.61 -31.62
CA LEU A 10 -11.53 -6.11 -30.98
C LEU A 10 -11.21 -5.94 -29.48
N GLY A 11 -11.77 -4.89 -28.89
CA GLY A 11 -11.38 -4.37 -27.57
C GLY A 11 -11.10 -5.37 -26.45
N LEU A 12 -10.53 -4.92 -25.33
CA LEU A 12 -9.99 -5.69 -24.20
C LEU A 12 -10.82 -6.93 -23.78
N ALA A 13 -12.13 -6.92 -23.99
CA ALA A 13 -13.05 -8.05 -23.74
C ALA A 13 -12.86 -9.25 -24.68
N ALA A 14 -12.24 -9.08 -25.86
CA ALA A 14 -12.09 -10.17 -26.84
C ALA A 14 -10.74 -10.91 -26.75
N ALA A 15 -9.77 -10.40 -26.02
CA ALA A 15 -8.45 -11.04 -25.84
C ALA A 15 -8.49 -12.20 -24.80
N LEU A 16 -9.53 -12.25 -23.95
CA LEU A 16 -9.70 -13.28 -22.91
C LEU A 16 -10.31 -14.60 -23.43
N ALA A 17 -10.78 -14.65 -24.68
CA ALA A 17 -11.53 -15.79 -25.22
C ALA A 17 -10.68 -16.92 -25.83
N CYS A 18 -9.35 -16.90 -25.72
CA CYS A 18 -8.47 -17.91 -26.35
C CYS A 18 -7.80 -18.91 -25.40
N GLY A 19 -8.18 -18.94 -24.12
CA GLY A 19 -7.75 -19.94 -23.15
C GLY A 19 -8.92 -20.82 -22.71
N SER A 20 -8.73 -22.13 -22.62
CA SER A 20 -9.73 -23.11 -22.20
C SER A 20 -10.01 -23.14 -20.69
N TRP A 21 -9.60 -22.11 -19.96
CA TRP A 21 -9.79 -21.92 -18.52
C TRP A 21 -10.67 -20.68 -18.38
N ALA A 22 -11.80 -20.84 -17.75
CA ALA A 22 -12.71 -19.73 -17.48
C ALA A 22 -12.15 -18.96 -16.27
N ASP A 23 -11.30 -17.95 -16.54
CA ASP A 23 -10.88 -17.00 -15.51
C ASP A 23 -12.12 -16.39 -14.84
N GLU A 24 -12.07 -16.22 -13.53
CA GLU A 24 -13.11 -15.50 -12.81
C GLU A 24 -12.88 -13.99 -12.97
N VAL A 25 -13.92 -13.25 -13.37
CA VAL A 25 -13.83 -11.82 -13.63
C VAL A 25 -14.76 -11.08 -12.67
N HIS A 26 -14.18 -10.18 -11.89
CA HIS A 26 -14.90 -9.31 -10.96
C HIS A 26 -14.80 -7.87 -11.45
N GLU A 27 -15.93 -7.27 -11.78
CA GLU A 27 -16.02 -5.89 -12.28
C GLU A 27 -16.23 -4.93 -11.11
N GLY A 28 -15.29 -4.01 -10.90
CA GLY A 28 -15.43 -2.88 -10.00
C GLY A 28 -15.74 -1.59 -10.74
N GLN A 29 -15.70 -0.46 -10.04
CA GLN A 29 -15.91 0.87 -10.62
C GLN A 29 -14.67 1.37 -11.36
N HIS A 30 -13.49 1.07 -10.84
CA HIS A 30 -12.20 1.55 -11.34
C HIS A 30 -11.24 0.43 -11.69
N VAL A 31 -11.46 -0.77 -11.14
CA VAL A 31 -10.61 -1.94 -11.35
C VAL A 31 -11.44 -3.12 -11.83
N THR A 32 -10.97 -3.82 -12.84
CA THR A 32 -11.47 -5.13 -13.25
C THR A 32 -10.43 -6.16 -12.81
N LEU A 33 -10.79 -7.01 -11.86
CA LEU A 33 -9.95 -8.11 -11.38
C LEU A 33 -10.24 -9.38 -12.20
N VAL A 34 -9.20 -9.98 -12.72
CA VAL A 34 -9.22 -11.29 -13.38
C VAL A 34 -8.41 -12.25 -12.53
N VAL A 35 -9.03 -13.32 -12.08
CA VAL A 35 -8.45 -14.29 -11.14
C VAL A 35 -8.21 -15.62 -11.83
N ASP A 36 -7.01 -16.18 -11.68
CA ASP A 36 -6.71 -17.56 -12.06
C ASP A 36 -7.67 -18.53 -11.33
N PRO A 37 -8.32 -19.48 -12.01
CA PRO A 37 -9.26 -20.41 -11.40
C PRO A 37 -8.71 -21.26 -10.25
N ALA A 38 -7.39 -21.32 -10.08
CA ALA A 38 -6.75 -22.00 -8.97
C ALA A 38 -6.69 -21.17 -7.68
N LEU A 39 -7.13 -19.91 -7.73
CA LEU A 39 -7.07 -18.95 -6.61
C LEU A 39 -8.49 -18.61 -6.15
N GLU A 40 -8.61 -18.23 -4.88
CA GLU A 40 -9.88 -17.80 -4.28
C GLU A 40 -9.72 -16.37 -3.74
N ALA A 41 -10.56 -15.46 -4.22
CA ALA A 41 -10.60 -14.07 -3.79
C ALA A 41 -11.58 -13.90 -2.61
N CYS A 42 -11.20 -13.14 -1.59
CA CYS A 42 -12.11 -12.77 -0.51
C CYS A 42 -13.15 -11.72 -0.98
N GLY A 43 -14.27 -11.64 -0.29
CA GLY A 43 -15.49 -10.95 -0.73
C GLY A 43 -15.31 -9.47 -1.12
N ASP A 44 -14.41 -8.73 -0.47
CA ASP A 44 -14.23 -7.29 -0.72
C ASP A 44 -12.94 -6.93 -1.46
N ILE A 45 -12.25 -7.88 -2.08
CA ILE A 45 -10.95 -7.59 -2.73
C ILE A 45 -11.08 -6.52 -3.83
N VAL A 46 -12.14 -6.56 -4.65
CA VAL A 46 -12.39 -5.57 -5.71
C VAL A 46 -12.83 -4.25 -5.11
N GLY A 47 -13.71 -4.27 -4.11
CA GLY A 47 -14.12 -3.07 -3.37
C GLY A 47 -12.93 -2.35 -2.73
N HIS A 48 -12.00 -3.10 -2.16
CA HIS A 48 -10.73 -2.54 -1.63
C HIS A 48 -9.89 -1.87 -2.74
N MET A 49 -9.67 -2.56 -3.86
CA MET A 49 -8.89 -2.02 -4.98
C MET A 49 -9.54 -0.75 -5.55
N ASP A 50 -10.85 -0.75 -5.75
CA ASP A 50 -11.61 0.42 -6.21
C ASP A 50 -11.52 1.59 -5.23
N HIS A 51 -11.70 1.30 -3.95
CA HIS A 51 -11.62 2.30 -2.89
C HIS A 51 -10.21 2.89 -2.79
N PHE A 52 -9.18 2.04 -2.88
CA PHE A 52 -7.79 2.50 -2.90
C PHE A 52 -7.51 3.44 -4.07
N VAL A 53 -7.86 3.02 -5.30
CA VAL A 53 -7.65 3.81 -6.53
C VAL A 53 -8.40 5.15 -6.45
N ALA A 54 -9.67 5.14 -6.04
CA ALA A 54 -10.48 6.35 -5.90
C ALA A 54 -9.93 7.30 -4.84
N THR A 55 -9.56 6.76 -3.67
CA THR A 55 -9.02 7.55 -2.55
C THR A 55 -7.68 8.18 -2.92
N LEU A 56 -6.78 7.41 -3.53
CA LEU A 56 -5.48 7.92 -3.98
C LEU A 56 -5.66 8.99 -5.07
N ALA A 57 -6.52 8.76 -6.06
CA ALA A 57 -6.78 9.73 -7.11
C ALA A 57 -7.36 11.04 -6.56
N ALA A 58 -8.31 10.96 -5.62
CA ALA A 58 -8.86 12.13 -4.95
C ALA A 58 -7.80 12.88 -4.12
N HIS A 59 -6.94 12.14 -3.41
CA HIS A 59 -5.85 12.70 -2.61
C HIS A 59 -4.82 13.43 -3.47
N LEU A 60 -4.52 12.91 -4.66
CA LEU A 60 -3.58 13.50 -5.62
C LEU A 60 -4.23 14.56 -6.53
N GLY A 61 -5.54 14.77 -6.46
CA GLY A 61 -6.27 15.68 -7.34
C GLY A 61 -6.29 15.26 -8.81
N VAL A 62 -6.11 13.96 -9.11
CA VAL A 62 -6.08 13.46 -10.49
C VAL A 62 -7.41 12.86 -10.92
N SER A 63 -7.72 13.00 -12.21
CA SER A 63 -8.90 12.37 -12.81
C SER A 63 -8.54 10.95 -13.29
N LEU A 64 -9.32 9.99 -12.85
CA LEU A 64 -9.17 8.60 -13.31
C LEU A 64 -9.60 8.45 -14.78
N PRO A 65 -8.98 7.53 -15.54
CA PRO A 65 -9.39 7.25 -16.91
C PRO A 65 -10.82 6.71 -16.95
N GLY A 66 -11.54 6.97 -18.06
CA GLY A 66 -12.91 6.48 -18.26
C GLY A 66 -13.01 4.97 -18.54
N LYS A 67 -11.93 4.21 -18.34
CA LYS A 67 -11.86 2.75 -18.44
C LYS A 67 -11.17 2.21 -17.20
N ASN A 68 -11.65 1.07 -16.71
CA ASN A 68 -11.07 0.40 -15.57
C ASN A 68 -9.61 0.00 -15.82
N PHE A 69 -8.80 0.06 -14.77
CA PHE A 69 -7.52 -0.63 -14.74
C PHE A 69 -7.79 -2.14 -14.71
N ALA A 70 -7.01 -2.91 -15.44
CA ALA A 70 -7.06 -4.36 -15.34
C ALA A 70 -6.06 -4.84 -14.29
N PHE A 71 -6.49 -5.69 -13.37
CA PHE A 71 -5.64 -6.41 -12.45
C PHE A 71 -5.76 -7.89 -12.73
N ILE A 72 -4.69 -8.53 -13.18
CA ILE A 72 -4.67 -9.95 -13.53
C ILE A 72 -3.84 -10.69 -12.47
N TRP A 73 -4.53 -11.50 -11.67
CA TRP A 73 -3.94 -12.27 -10.59
C TRP A 73 -3.75 -13.72 -11.01
N PHE A 74 -2.50 -14.11 -11.17
CA PHE A 74 -2.08 -15.44 -11.56
C PHE A 74 -1.66 -16.27 -10.36
N SER A 75 -1.81 -17.59 -10.45
CA SER A 75 -1.07 -18.48 -9.56
C SER A 75 0.45 -18.26 -9.72
N GLU A 76 1.21 -18.45 -8.65
CA GLU A 76 2.66 -18.22 -8.65
C GLU A 76 3.37 -19.00 -9.75
N LEU A 77 2.97 -20.25 -9.97
CA LEU A 77 3.55 -21.10 -11.01
C LEU A 77 3.29 -20.55 -12.42
N GLU A 78 2.07 -20.14 -12.72
CA GLU A 78 1.75 -19.56 -14.02
C GLU A 78 2.47 -18.23 -14.26
N PHE A 79 2.57 -17.41 -13.22
CA PHE A 79 3.28 -16.14 -13.29
C PHE A 79 4.76 -16.32 -13.63
N LEU A 80 5.45 -17.19 -12.89
CA LEU A 80 6.89 -17.45 -13.05
C LEU A 80 7.22 -18.10 -14.40
N TYR A 81 6.49 -19.16 -14.77
CA TYR A 81 6.73 -19.86 -16.03
C TYR A 81 6.23 -19.11 -17.27
N GLY A 82 5.23 -18.25 -17.11
CA GLY A 82 4.68 -17.45 -18.19
C GLY A 82 5.57 -16.26 -18.62
N SER A 83 6.65 -15.97 -17.89
CA SER A 83 7.53 -14.80 -18.14
C SER A 83 6.73 -13.51 -18.33
N ARG A 84 5.71 -13.31 -17.50
CA ARG A 84 4.74 -12.22 -17.64
C ARG A 84 5.36 -10.86 -17.40
N CYS A 85 6.32 -10.78 -16.47
CA CYS A 85 7.05 -9.56 -16.12
C CYS A 85 8.53 -9.66 -16.44
N PRO A 86 9.22 -8.54 -16.72
CA PRO A 86 10.67 -8.52 -16.83
C PRO A 86 11.33 -8.80 -15.46
N GLY A 87 12.36 -9.62 -15.47
CA GLY A 87 13.10 -9.98 -14.23
C GLY A 87 12.40 -11.05 -13.40
N TRP A 88 12.73 -11.08 -12.10
CA TRP A 88 12.24 -12.07 -11.13
C TRP A 88 11.18 -11.50 -10.17
N GLY A 89 10.55 -10.38 -10.53
CA GLY A 89 9.52 -9.76 -9.70
C GLY A 89 8.23 -10.58 -9.69
N THR A 90 7.48 -10.49 -8.60
CA THR A 90 6.14 -11.10 -8.43
C THR A 90 5.03 -10.28 -9.04
N SER A 91 5.33 -9.07 -9.55
CA SER A 91 4.37 -8.17 -10.18
C SER A 91 5.01 -7.21 -11.17
N CYS A 92 4.22 -6.66 -12.06
CA CYS A 92 4.58 -5.51 -12.89
C CYS A 92 3.35 -4.83 -13.48
N THR A 93 3.54 -3.56 -13.88
CA THR A 93 2.57 -2.80 -14.66
C THR A 93 2.92 -2.78 -16.15
N LYS A 94 1.93 -2.98 -17.02
CA LYS A 94 2.03 -2.79 -18.47
C LYS A 94 0.85 -1.97 -18.96
N ALA A 95 1.09 -0.75 -19.40
CA ALA A 95 0.02 0.22 -19.72
C ALA A 95 -0.96 0.37 -18.54
N ALA A 96 -2.25 0.12 -18.74
CA ALA A 96 -3.29 0.19 -17.71
C ALA A 96 -3.56 -1.16 -17.02
N THR A 97 -2.59 -2.08 -17.02
CA THR A 97 -2.75 -3.45 -16.51
C THR A 97 -1.69 -3.78 -15.48
N VAL A 98 -2.12 -4.28 -14.33
CA VAL A 98 -1.27 -4.96 -13.35
C VAL A 98 -1.25 -6.45 -13.66
N LEU A 99 -0.07 -7.05 -13.68
CA LEU A 99 0.14 -8.49 -13.72
C LEU A 99 0.79 -8.87 -12.40
N SER A 100 0.20 -9.79 -11.63
CA SER A 100 0.71 -10.12 -10.30
C SER A 100 0.47 -11.58 -9.91
N ALA A 101 1.38 -12.12 -9.10
CA ALA A 101 1.21 -13.38 -8.41
C ALA A 101 0.58 -13.21 -7.01
N VAL A 102 0.32 -11.97 -6.58
CA VAL A 102 -0.30 -11.63 -5.29
C VAL A 102 -1.39 -10.58 -5.49
N ALA A 103 -2.45 -10.65 -4.69
CA ALA A 103 -3.52 -9.67 -4.67
C ALA A 103 -4.12 -9.57 -3.25
N PRO A 104 -4.62 -8.39 -2.83
CA PRO A 104 -4.45 -7.12 -3.53
C PRO A 104 -3.00 -6.64 -3.48
N LEU A 105 -2.60 -5.79 -4.42
CA LEU A 105 -1.28 -5.18 -4.48
C LEU A 105 -1.39 -3.68 -4.77
N ASP A 106 -1.64 -2.91 -3.74
CA ASP A 106 -1.89 -1.46 -3.81
C ASP A 106 -0.70 -0.69 -4.41
N TYR A 107 0.53 -1.20 -4.23
CA TYR A 107 1.72 -0.61 -4.82
C TYR A 107 1.65 -0.50 -6.36
N GLU A 108 1.22 -1.55 -7.05
CA GLU A 108 1.10 -1.51 -8.51
C GLU A 108 -0.10 -0.65 -8.96
N LEU A 109 -1.18 -0.64 -8.18
CA LEU A 109 -2.32 0.25 -8.44
C LEU A 109 -1.92 1.73 -8.22
N ALA A 110 -1.13 2.03 -7.19
CA ALA A 110 -0.58 3.37 -6.98
C ALA A 110 0.25 3.83 -8.18
N ARG A 111 1.10 2.95 -8.74
CA ARG A 111 1.87 3.24 -9.95
C ARG A 111 1.00 3.59 -11.15
N LEU A 112 -0.15 2.92 -11.32
CA LEU A 112 -1.09 3.25 -12.40
C LEU A 112 -1.74 4.62 -12.20
N VAL A 113 -2.14 4.96 -10.98
CA VAL A 113 -2.72 6.28 -10.67
C VAL A 113 -1.67 7.38 -10.84
N LEU A 114 -0.46 7.19 -10.30
CA LEU A 114 0.66 8.14 -10.38
C LEU A 114 1.15 8.38 -11.81
N ALA A 115 1.02 7.40 -12.70
CA ALA A 115 1.38 7.54 -14.12
C ALA A 115 0.55 8.62 -14.84
N SER A 116 -0.61 9.01 -14.30
CA SER A 116 -1.40 10.13 -14.84
C SER A 116 -0.79 11.51 -14.53
N LEU A 117 0.09 11.61 -13.52
CA LEU A 117 0.78 12.85 -13.15
C LEU A 117 2.03 13.08 -14.02
N GLY A 118 2.68 12.02 -14.45
CA GLY A 118 3.93 12.13 -15.20
C GLY A 118 4.71 10.82 -15.22
N SER A 119 5.93 10.91 -15.70
CA SER A 119 6.86 9.76 -15.78
C SER A 119 8.25 10.17 -15.26
N PRO A 120 8.38 10.48 -13.96
CA PRO A 120 9.65 10.90 -13.39
C PRO A 120 10.67 9.76 -13.35
N PRO A 121 11.94 10.03 -12.99
CA PRO A 121 12.94 9.00 -12.72
C PRO A 121 12.42 7.96 -11.72
N SER A 122 12.86 6.69 -11.87
CA SER A 122 12.39 5.56 -11.06
C SER A 122 12.46 5.82 -9.56
N PHE A 123 13.46 6.57 -9.08
CA PHE A 123 13.57 6.90 -7.67
C PHE A 123 12.32 7.62 -7.13
N TYR A 124 11.81 8.62 -7.86
CA TYR A 124 10.61 9.34 -7.46
C TYR A 124 9.33 8.57 -7.77
N ALA A 125 9.27 7.88 -8.91
CA ALA A 125 8.11 7.07 -9.28
C ALA A 125 7.86 5.92 -8.28
N VAL A 126 8.91 5.19 -7.92
CA VAL A 126 8.86 4.13 -6.91
C VAL A 126 8.65 4.72 -5.52
N GLY A 127 9.35 5.81 -5.20
CA GLY A 127 9.20 6.49 -3.92
C GLY A 127 7.77 6.92 -3.64
N ALA A 128 7.08 7.51 -4.62
CA ALA A 128 5.68 7.89 -4.51
C ALA A 128 4.78 6.64 -4.31
N ALA A 129 4.98 5.59 -5.11
CA ALA A 129 4.20 4.37 -4.96
C ALA A 129 4.39 3.73 -3.58
N VAL A 130 5.61 3.69 -3.05
CA VAL A 130 5.92 3.19 -1.69
C VAL A 130 5.31 4.10 -0.61
N ALA A 131 5.35 5.43 -0.78
CA ALA A 131 4.77 6.34 0.19
C ALA A 131 3.24 6.21 0.29
N PHE A 132 2.55 5.91 -0.81
CA PHE A 132 1.09 5.78 -0.81
C PHE A 132 0.60 4.34 -0.63
N ALA A 133 1.39 3.33 -1.01
CA ALA A 133 0.96 1.92 -0.93
C ALA A 133 2.15 0.95 -0.79
N PRO A 134 2.72 0.79 0.39
CA PRO A 134 3.89 -0.06 0.61
C PRO A 134 3.58 -1.54 0.87
N ASP A 135 2.38 -2.04 0.58
CA ASP A 135 1.96 -3.40 0.95
C ASP A 135 2.65 -4.51 0.16
N THR A 136 3.96 -4.42 0.00
CA THR A 136 4.73 -5.56 -0.47
C THR A 136 5.50 -6.19 0.68
N PRO A 137 5.31 -7.50 0.96
CA PRO A 137 6.04 -8.22 2.01
C PRO A 137 7.56 -8.15 1.87
N GLU A 138 8.03 -7.96 0.65
CA GLU A 138 9.45 -7.89 0.30
C GLU A 138 10.17 -6.70 0.92
N TYR A 139 9.45 -5.60 1.24
CA TYR A 139 10.08 -4.40 1.80
C TYR A 139 10.27 -4.46 3.32
N GLY A 140 9.56 -5.33 4.02
CA GLY A 140 9.61 -5.40 5.49
C GLY A 140 10.90 -5.99 6.06
N SER A 141 11.50 -6.98 5.40
CA SER A 141 12.65 -7.72 5.94
C SER A 141 14.02 -7.21 5.50
N TRP A 142 14.09 -6.52 4.35
CA TRP A 142 15.36 -6.11 3.72
C TRP A 142 15.63 -4.60 3.79
N ALA A 143 14.75 -3.85 4.42
CA ALA A 143 14.75 -2.39 4.47
C ALA A 143 15.86 -1.73 5.30
N GLN A 144 16.92 -2.44 5.62
CA GLN A 144 18.11 -1.89 6.24
C GLN A 144 19.17 -1.51 5.19
N SER A 145 18.76 -0.81 4.11
CA SER A 145 19.74 -0.15 3.26
C SER A 145 20.35 1.00 4.04
N ASN A 146 21.46 0.71 4.67
CA ASN A 146 22.23 1.68 5.40
C ASN A 146 22.93 2.62 4.42
N GLY A 147 22.64 3.91 4.49
CA GLY A 147 23.58 4.92 4.10
C GLY A 147 23.82 5.16 2.60
N SER A 148 22.92 4.70 1.72
CA SER A 148 23.05 5.03 0.30
C SER A 148 22.83 6.51 0.08
N ASP A 149 23.79 7.16 -0.56
CA ASP A 149 23.65 8.54 -0.99
C ASP A 149 22.56 8.64 -2.07
N ILE A 150 21.50 9.41 -1.80
CA ILE A 150 20.40 9.63 -2.73
C ILE A 150 20.90 10.18 -4.06
N GLN A 151 21.90 11.08 -4.04
CA GLN A 151 22.50 11.61 -5.27
C GLN A 151 23.19 10.51 -6.07
N GLU A 152 23.89 9.58 -5.40
CA GLU A 152 24.51 8.44 -6.09
C GLU A 152 23.46 7.54 -6.74
N VAL A 153 22.36 7.26 -6.04
CA VAL A 153 21.25 6.46 -6.56
C VAL A 153 20.61 7.14 -7.76
N LEU A 154 20.34 8.44 -7.68
CA LEU A 154 19.81 9.22 -8.79
C LEU A 154 20.78 9.28 -9.98
N ALA A 155 22.09 9.39 -9.72
CA ALA A 155 23.12 9.40 -10.77
C ALA A 155 23.30 8.05 -11.46
N ARG A 156 23.01 6.92 -10.81
CA ARG A 156 23.05 5.58 -11.41
C ARG A 156 21.98 5.39 -12.49
N GLY A 157 20.87 6.11 -12.36
CA GLY A 157 19.76 6.05 -13.32
C GLY A 157 18.85 4.83 -13.16
N GLU A 158 18.28 4.42 -14.29
CA GLU A 158 17.24 3.40 -14.39
C GLU A 158 17.79 1.98 -14.65
N PRO A 159 17.15 0.92 -14.16
CA PRO A 159 16.05 0.92 -13.20
C PRO A 159 16.52 1.09 -11.75
N LEU A 160 15.64 1.56 -10.86
CA LEU A 160 15.94 1.60 -9.42
C LEU A 160 16.05 0.16 -8.87
N GLU A 161 17.11 -0.13 -8.14
CA GLU A 161 17.26 -1.41 -7.44
C GLU A 161 16.27 -1.49 -6.26
N TRP A 162 15.65 -2.64 -6.03
CA TRP A 162 14.64 -2.85 -5.00
C TRP A 162 15.11 -2.52 -3.57
N THR A 163 16.41 -2.64 -3.29
CA THR A 163 17.05 -2.27 -2.02
C THR A 163 16.87 -0.80 -1.65
N TYR A 164 16.61 0.07 -2.63
CA TYR A 164 16.40 1.51 -2.44
C TYR A 164 14.93 1.92 -2.37
N TYR A 165 13.99 1.01 -2.54
CA TYR A 165 12.56 1.33 -2.57
C TYR A 165 12.09 2.01 -1.28
N LEU A 166 12.48 1.46 -0.12
CA LEU A 166 12.14 2.07 1.16
C LEU A 166 12.80 3.44 1.35
N LEU A 167 14.06 3.61 0.91
CA LEU A 167 14.73 4.91 0.94
C LEU A 167 13.99 5.94 0.09
N ALA A 168 13.61 5.57 -1.12
CA ALA A 168 12.83 6.41 -2.03
C ALA A 168 11.47 6.79 -1.42
N GLY A 169 10.76 5.83 -0.81
CA GLY A 169 9.50 6.08 -0.11
C GLY A 169 9.66 7.03 1.08
N LYS A 170 10.68 6.84 1.92
CA LYS A 170 10.98 7.73 3.05
C LYS A 170 11.31 9.14 2.58
N PHE A 171 12.11 9.27 1.53
CA PHE A 171 12.45 10.58 0.99
C PHE A 171 11.24 11.29 0.38
N THR A 172 10.41 10.56 -0.37
CA THR A 172 9.14 11.08 -0.87
C THR A 172 8.23 11.55 0.26
N ARG A 173 8.05 10.73 1.31
CA ARG A 173 7.26 11.09 2.48
C ARG A 173 7.79 12.36 3.14
N TYR A 174 9.11 12.45 3.31
CA TYR A 174 9.77 13.62 3.87
C TYR A 174 9.52 14.89 3.05
N LEU A 175 9.63 14.81 1.72
CA LEU A 175 9.33 15.94 0.82
C LEU A 175 7.90 16.41 0.98
N ILE A 176 6.93 15.48 1.02
CA ILE A 176 5.51 15.80 1.18
C ILE A 176 5.22 16.44 2.55
N GLU A 177 5.81 15.92 3.63
CA GLU A 177 5.62 16.45 4.99
C GLU A 177 6.26 17.85 5.15
N ARG A 178 7.39 18.08 4.48
CA ARG A 178 8.12 19.35 4.56
C ARG A 178 7.54 20.46 3.68
N HIS A 179 7.15 20.14 2.46
CA HIS A 179 6.76 21.13 1.44
C HIS A 179 5.28 21.09 1.06
N GLY A 180 4.56 20.06 1.50
CA GLY A 180 3.16 19.82 1.14
C GLY A 180 3.02 18.95 -0.11
N LEU A 181 1.84 18.32 -0.21
CA LEU A 181 1.51 17.40 -1.29
C LEU A 181 1.49 18.10 -2.66
N ASP A 182 0.88 19.29 -2.73
CA ASP A 182 0.72 20.02 -4.00
C ASP A 182 2.09 20.35 -4.61
N ALA A 183 3.03 20.85 -3.79
CA ALA A 183 4.39 21.16 -4.24
C ALA A 183 5.13 19.89 -4.72
N TYR A 184 4.92 18.76 -4.04
CA TYR A 184 5.49 17.49 -4.47
C TYR A 184 4.91 17.00 -5.80
N ILE A 185 3.60 17.12 -6.00
CA ILE A 185 2.93 16.72 -7.27
C ILE A 185 3.43 17.59 -8.43
N GLU A 186 3.57 18.90 -8.23
CA GLU A 186 4.14 19.78 -9.25
C GLU A 186 5.56 19.41 -9.62
N PHE A 187 6.42 19.15 -8.62
CA PHE A 187 7.77 18.65 -8.84
C PHE A 187 7.78 17.32 -9.59
N TYR A 188 6.94 16.35 -9.17
CA TYR A 188 6.82 15.03 -9.78
C TYR A 188 6.44 15.12 -11.26
N ALA A 189 5.55 16.03 -11.62
CA ALA A 189 5.11 16.28 -13.00
C ALA A 189 6.13 17.04 -13.85
N MET A 190 7.03 17.81 -13.21
CA MET A 190 8.03 18.63 -13.88
C MET A 190 9.20 17.83 -14.43
N ILE A 191 9.59 16.75 -13.74
CA ILE A 191 10.74 15.91 -14.09
C ILE A 191 10.33 14.68 -14.90
N THR A 192 11.23 14.24 -15.77
CA THR A 192 11.02 13.07 -16.65
C THR A 192 12.09 12.00 -16.42
N ARG A 193 11.80 10.77 -16.86
CA ARG A 193 12.73 9.63 -16.77
C ARG A 193 14.07 9.87 -17.46
N GLU A 194 14.07 10.70 -18.51
CA GLU A 194 15.24 11.00 -19.31
C GLU A 194 16.09 12.14 -18.72
N ASP A 195 15.63 12.81 -17.68
CA ASP A 195 16.32 13.94 -17.11
C ASP A 195 17.60 13.52 -16.37
N SER A 196 18.65 14.26 -16.64
CA SER A 196 19.92 14.09 -15.95
C SER A 196 19.87 14.66 -14.53
N LEU A 197 20.74 14.18 -13.63
CA LEU A 197 20.82 14.69 -12.25
C LEU A 197 20.87 16.23 -12.16
N PRO A 198 21.66 16.96 -12.95
CA PRO A 198 21.65 18.45 -12.93
C PRO A 198 20.30 19.07 -13.28
N VAL A 199 19.51 18.45 -14.16
CA VAL A 199 18.16 18.92 -14.51
C VAL A 199 17.21 18.68 -13.33
N ILE A 200 17.29 17.52 -12.70
CA ILE A 200 16.51 17.19 -11.49
C ILE A 200 16.86 18.15 -10.34
N GLU A 201 18.14 18.43 -10.12
CA GLU A 201 18.61 19.39 -9.10
C GLU A 201 18.08 20.82 -9.35
N ALA A 202 18.07 21.25 -10.59
CA ALA A 202 17.52 22.55 -10.98
C ALA A 202 16.00 22.62 -10.73
N ALA A 203 15.27 21.60 -11.17
CA ALA A 203 13.82 21.51 -10.94
C ALA A 203 13.48 21.43 -9.44
N HIS A 204 14.28 20.70 -8.65
CA HIS A 204 14.12 20.64 -7.20
C HIS A 204 14.29 22.01 -6.56
N ALA A 205 15.37 22.72 -6.92
CA ALA A 205 15.63 24.06 -6.37
C ALA A 205 14.56 25.08 -6.78
N GLU A 206 14.06 25.00 -8.01
CA GLU A 206 12.96 25.83 -8.50
C GLU A 206 11.67 25.58 -7.71
N GLN A 207 11.31 24.31 -7.48
CA GLN A 207 10.06 23.97 -6.85
C GLN A 207 10.05 24.15 -5.34
N PHE A 208 11.13 23.80 -4.65
CA PHE A 208 11.18 23.77 -3.19
C PHE A 208 11.95 24.95 -2.56
N GLY A 209 12.64 25.74 -3.38
CA GLY A 209 13.40 26.91 -2.91
C GLY A 209 14.71 26.58 -2.17
N GLU A 210 15.11 25.29 -2.16
CA GLU A 210 16.37 24.80 -1.58
C GLU A 210 17.02 23.78 -2.52
N SER A 211 18.35 23.62 -2.43
CA SER A 211 19.04 22.65 -3.28
C SER A 211 18.73 21.21 -2.85
N LEU A 212 18.78 20.27 -3.79
CA LEU A 212 18.63 18.84 -3.49
C LEU A 212 19.64 18.37 -2.44
N THR A 213 20.87 18.89 -2.46
CA THR A 213 21.92 18.57 -1.46
C THR A 213 21.50 19.03 -0.05
N GLU A 214 20.98 20.25 0.10
CA GLU A 214 20.50 20.75 1.40
C GLU A 214 19.33 19.91 1.91
N THR A 215 18.39 19.57 1.03
CA THR A 215 17.26 18.70 1.38
C THR A 215 17.73 17.31 1.83
N ILE A 216 18.72 16.71 1.15
CA ILE A 216 19.25 15.39 1.53
C ILE A 216 19.93 15.46 2.91
N VAL A 217 20.71 16.52 3.18
CA VAL A 217 21.33 16.71 4.50
C VAL A 217 20.27 16.85 5.61
N ALA A 218 19.20 17.61 5.36
CA ALA A 218 18.10 17.76 6.30
C ALA A 218 17.33 16.43 6.48
N PHE A 219 17.08 15.69 5.40
CA PHE A 219 16.47 14.36 5.45
C PHE A 219 17.30 13.37 6.28
N ASP A 220 18.62 13.35 6.12
CA ASP A 220 19.51 12.49 6.90
C ASP A 220 19.49 12.85 8.41
N ALA A 221 19.32 14.11 8.72
CA ALA A 221 19.25 14.58 10.10
C ALA A 221 17.88 14.32 10.77
N GLU A 222 16.80 14.48 10.03
CA GLU A 222 15.42 14.55 10.57
C GLU A 222 14.50 13.45 10.05
N GLY A 223 14.51 13.19 8.75
CA GLY A 223 13.53 12.37 8.05
C GLY A 223 13.87 10.89 7.96
N ARG A 224 15.16 10.54 7.99
CA ARG A 224 15.62 9.15 7.81
C ARG A 224 15.17 8.21 8.93
N GLY A 225 14.91 8.77 10.12
CA GLY A 225 14.44 8.05 11.29
C GLY A 225 13.01 7.55 11.19
N CYS A 226 12.25 7.91 10.14
CA CYS A 226 10.89 7.41 9.94
C CYS A 226 10.87 5.87 9.93
N PRO A 227 10.13 5.21 10.86
CA PRO A 227 10.02 3.76 10.86
C PRO A 227 9.42 3.23 9.55
N ALA A 228 9.79 2.02 9.14
CA ALA A 228 9.31 1.42 7.90
C ALA A 228 7.78 1.30 7.84
N ASP A 229 7.14 1.01 8.97
CA ASP A 229 5.70 0.92 9.14
C ASP A 229 4.97 2.28 9.06
N ARG A 230 5.74 3.39 9.02
CA ARG A 230 5.23 4.77 8.96
C ARG A 230 5.47 5.46 7.63
N VAL A 231 6.18 4.84 6.72
CA VAL A 231 6.50 5.46 5.42
C VAL A 231 5.24 5.78 4.62
N ARG A 232 4.22 4.92 4.67
CA ARG A 232 3.00 5.11 3.89
C ARG A 232 1.97 6.01 4.60
N PHE A 233 1.15 6.66 3.80
CA PHE A 233 0.11 7.57 4.25
C PHE A 233 -1.17 6.89 4.80
N LYS A 234 -1.29 5.56 4.77
CA LYS A 234 -2.45 4.82 5.31
C LYS A 234 -3.82 5.40 4.89
N LEU A 235 -3.93 5.81 3.62
CA LEU A 235 -5.08 6.55 3.12
C LEU A 235 -6.40 5.78 3.27
N VAL A 236 -6.40 4.50 2.91
CA VAL A 236 -7.57 3.62 2.98
C VAL A 236 -7.87 3.26 4.43
N GLU A 237 -6.87 2.82 5.17
CA GLU A 237 -7.04 2.38 6.56
C GLU A 237 -7.55 3.52 7.43
N CYS A 238 -7.04 4.72 7.23
CA CYS A 238 -7.47 5.90 7.99
C CYS A 238 -8.80 6.49 7.49
N GLY A 239 -9.27 6.08 6.33
CA GLY A 239 -10.59 6.35 5.80
C GLY A 239 -11.68 5.40 6.31
N ALA A 240 -11.30 4.26 6.92
CA ALA A 240 -12.23 3.24 7.36
C ALA A 240 -13.23 3.74 8.43
N PRO A 241 -14.41 3.08 8.56
CA PRO A 241 -15.42 3.47 9.54
C PRO A 241 -14.90 3.45 10.98
N PRO A 242 -15.28 4.42 11.81
CA PRO A 242 -14.87 4.46 13.22
C PRO A 242 -15.65 3.46 14.07
N ILE A 243 -14.97 2.87 15.06
CA ILE A 243 -15.60 2.09 16.12
C ILE A 243 -15.97 3.03 17.26
N ALA A 244 -17.21 2.89 17.77
CA ALA A 244 -17.68 3.69 18.88
C ALA A 244 -17.10 3.23 20.21
N TRP A 245 -16.75 4.18 21.07
CA TRP A 245 -16.42 3.94 22.47
C TRP A 245 -17.69 3.75 23.30
N ASP A 246 -17.60 2.89 24.32
CA ASP A 246 -18.59 2.78 25.40
C ASP A 246 -17.93 3.32 26.68
N GLY A 247 -18.15 4.61 26.95
CA GLY A 247 -17.45 5.33 28.04
C GLY A 247 -15.93 5.34 27.78
N ASP A 248 -15.18 4.82 28.74
CA ASP A 248 -13.71 4.69 28.70
C ASP A 248 -13.22 3.36 28.12
N SER A 249 -14.12 2.55 27.57
CA SER A 249 -13.79 1.26 26.97
C SER A 249 -14.27 1.15 25.53
N LEU A 250 -13.54 0.34 24.73
CA LEU A 250 -13.93 -0.08 23.41
C LEU A 250 -13.80 -1.61 23.35
N LEU A 251 -14.88 -2.28 23.00
CA LEU A 251 -14.90 -3.72 22.80
C LEU A 251 -15.37 -4.01 21.37
N LEU A 252 -14.46 -4.53 20.55
CA LEU A 252 -14.78 -5.01 19.21
C LEU A 252 -14.79 -6.55 19.24
N ARG A 253 -15.93 -7.14 18.91
CA ARG A 253 -16.05 -8.58 18.64
C ARG A 253 -16.40 -8.79 17.21
N ARG A 254 -15.61 -9.62 16.52
CA ARG A 254 -15.78 -9.86 15.10
C ARG A 254 -15.38 -11.28 14.73
N ALA A 255 -16.14 -11.90 13.84
CA ALA A 255 -15.68 -13.01 13.03
C ALA A 255 -15.07 -12.44 11.73
N LEU A 256 -14.00 -13.01 11.25
CA LEU A 256 -13.40 -12.76 9.95
C LEU A 256 -13.53 -14.03 9.12
N ALA A 257 -14.29 -13.95 8.05
CA ALA A 257 -14.39 -15.01 7.05
C ALA A 257 -14.08 -14.41 5.66
N CYS A 258 -13.39 -15.14 4.82
CA CYS A 258 -13.02 -14.68 3.46
C CYS A 258 -14.27 -14.30 2.63
N GLY A 259 -15.43 -14.92 2.88
CA GLY A 259 -16.70 -14.59 2.21
C GLY A 259 -17.41 -13.33 2.72
N ASP A 260 -16.91 -12.66 3.77
CA ASP A 260 -17.57 -11.47 4.31
C ASP A 260 -17.31 -10.26 3.39
N ALA A 261 -18.35 -9.41 3.23
CA ALA A 261 -18.35 -8.31 2.27
C ALA A 261 -17.37 -7.16 2.62
N ASP A 262 -16.78 -7.15 3.81
CA ASP A 262 -15.81 -6.14 4.27
C ASP A 262 -14.48 -6.79 4.71
N VAL A 263 -14.23 -8.02 4.26
CA VAL A 263 -12.98 -8.75 4.45
C VAL A 263 -12.22 -8.83 3.14
N VAL A 264 -10.98 -8.37 3.18
CA VAL A 264 -10.05 -8.30 2.05
C VAL A 264 -8.99 -9.38 2.17
N GLY A 265 -8.67 -10.03 1.08
CA GLY A 265 -7.62 -11.05 0.99
C GLY A 265 -7.83 -12.01 -0.19
N PRO A 266 -7.04 -13.10 -0.24
CA PRO A 266 -5.90 -13.37 0.63
C PRO A 266 -4.74 -12.42 0.35
N PHE A 267 -4.04 -11.99 1.39
CA PHE A 267 -2.77 -11.30 1.23
C PHE A 267 -1.63 -12.29 1.04
N ALA A 268 -0.45 -11.82 0.67
CA ALA A 268 0.72 -12.68 0.41
C ALA A 268 1.14 -13.55 1.60
N ASP A 269 0.73 -13.18 2.82
CA ASP A 269 0.94 -13.94 4.06
C ASP A 269 -0.21 -14.91 4.38
N ALA A 270 -1.07 -15.22 3.42
CA ALA A 270 -2.25 -16.06 3.54
C ALA A 270 -3.25 -15.57 4.61
N THR A 271 -3.32 -14.27 4.85
CA THR A 271 -4.28 -13.66 5.78
C THR A 271 -5.45 -13.00 5.08
N ALA A 272 -6.59 -13.01 5.76
CA ALA A 272 -7.73 -12.15 5.50
C ALA A 272 -7.71 -10.98 6.49
N ARG A 273 -8.13 -9.79 6.05
CA ARG A 273 -8.03 -8.56 6.84
C ARG A 273 -9.31 -7.77 6.81
N ALA A 274 -9.62 -7.12 7.94
CA ALA A 274 -10.64 -6.09 8.04
C ALA A 274 -10.06 -4.86 8.73
N VAL A 275 -10.51 -3.68 8.30
CA VAL A 275 -9.99 -2.40 8.80
C VAL A 275 -11.13 -1.55 9.37
N SER A 276 -10.82 -0.88 10.47
CA SER A 276 -11.68 0.12 11.11
C SER A 276 -10.81 1.25 11.64
N THR A 277 -11.41 2.32 12.18
CA THR A 277 -10.66 3.37 12.87
C THR A 277 -11.12 3.52 14.32
N VAL A 278 -10.22 4.11 15.12
CA VAL A 278 -10.47 4.45 16.54
C VAL A 278 -10.11 5.92 16.74
N GLU A 279 -11.05 6.70 17.25
CA GLU A 279 -10.83 8.10 17.61
C GLU A 279 -10.47 8.22 19.09
N VAL A 280 -9.27 8.68 19.40
CA VAL A 280 -8.83 9.01 20.75
C VAL A 280 -9.07 10.50 20.98
N ALA A 281 -10.18 10.84 21.62
CA ALA A 281 -10.56 12.26 21.81
C ALA A 281 -9.62 13.00 22.76
N THR A 282 -9.07 12.31 23.76
CA THR A 282 -8.17 12.89 24.76
C THR A 282 -7.00 11.94 24.99
N ALA A 283 -5.79 12.47 24.91
CA ALA A 283 -4.57 11.71 25.17
C ALA A 283 -4.61 11.02 26.55
N GLY A 284 -4.01 9.85 26.64
CA GLY A 284 -3.99 9.08 27.89
C GLY A 284 -3.34 7.71 27.76
N SER A 285 -3.24 7.02 28.88
CA SER A 285 -2.78 5.63 28.94
C SER A 285 -3.93 4.67 28.68
N PHE A 286 -3.70 3.67 27.84
CA PHE A 286 -4.68 2.64 27.50
C PHE A 286 -4.09 1.25 27.67
N THR A 287 -4.92 0.30 28.09
CA THR A 287 -4.60 -1.12 28.09
C THR A 287 -5.27 -1.79 26.91
N PHE A 288 -4.56 -2.67 26.24
CA PHE A 288 -4.96 -3.39 25.04
C PHE A 288 -4.88 -4.88 25.27
N SER A 289 -5.89 -5.63 24.86
CA SER A 289 -5.85 -7.09 24.85
C SER A 289 -6.59 -7.64 23.64
N LEU A 290 -6.07 -8.73 23.09
CA LEU A 290 -6.67 -9.48 21.99
C LEU A 290 -6.93 -10.91 22.46
N ALA A 291 -8.15 -11.40 22.24
CA ALA A 291 -8.50 -12.80 22.37
C ALA A 291 -8.97 -13.32 21.02
N SER A 292 -8.58 -14.54 20.66
CA SER A 292 -8.98 -15.22 19.43
C SER A 292 -8.92 -16.73 19.61
N ASP A 293 -9.69 -17.45 18.82
CA ASP A 293 -9.60 -18.90 18.62
C ASP A 293 -8.47 -19.31 17.67
N ASP A 294 -7.98 -18.35 16.87
CA ASP A 294 -6.83 -18.52 15.99
C ASP A 294 -5.56 -17.93 16.66
N PRO A 295 -4.53 -18.76 16.96
CA PRO A 295 -3.28 -18.26 17.54
C PRO A 295 -2.46 -17.39 16.57
N GLY A 296 -2.71 -17.48 15.26
CA GLY A 296 -2.11 -16.64 14.21
C GLY A 296 -2.76 -15.28 14.03
N ALA A 297 -3.93 -15.06 14.65
CA ALA A 297 -4.64 -13.80 14.57
C ALA A 297 -3.80 -12.62 15.08
N VAL A 298 -3.95 -11.47 14.44
CA VAL A 298 -3.22 -10.26 14.80
C VAL A 298 -4.16 -9.04 14.77
N ALA A 299 -4.05 -8.18 15.78
CA ALA A 299 -4.58 -6.82 15.70
C ALA A 299 -3.42 -5.82 15.64
N ARG A 300 -3.51 -4.88 14.71
CA ARG A 300 -2.54 -3.79 14.53
C ARG A 300 -3.24 -2.47 14.74
N LEU A 301 -2.74 -1.66 15.66
CA LEU A 301 -3.20 -0.29 15.88
C LEU A 301 -2.08 0.68 15.54
N GLY A 302 -2.33 1.59 14.62
CA GLY A 302 -1.36 2.60 14.23
C GLY A 302 -2.01 3.98 14.07
N SER A 303 -1.24 5.03 14.35
CA SER A 303 -1.72 6.40 14.17
C SER A 303 -1.90 6.74 12.68
N CYS A 304 -2.90 7.54 12.36
CA CYS A 304 -3.10 8.15 11.06
C CYS A 304 -2.24 9.41 10.81
N GLY A 305 -1.47 9.83 11.81
CA GLY A 305 -0.54 10.95 11.70
C GLY A 305 0.79 10.61 11.03
N GLY A 306 1.68 11.59 10.98
CA GLY A 306 3.00 11.50 10.32
C GLY A 306 4.02 10.60 11.01
N CYS A 307 5.27 10.69 10.51
CA CYS A 307 6.39 9.88 10.97
C CYS A 307 6.80 10.10 12.44
N GLU A 308 6.44 11.23 13.03
CA GLU A 308 6.79 11.60 14.41
C GLU A 308 6.04 10.78 15.47
N HIS A 309 5.01 10.03 15.07
CA HIS A 309 4.19 9.27 16.00
C HIS A 309 4.79 7.90 16.31
N GLU A 310 4.38 7.34 17.44
CA GLU A 310 4.86 6.03 17.92
C GLU A 310 4.65 4.90 16.92
N ARG A 311 5.47 3.87 17.03
CA ARG A 311 5.37 2.65 16.22
C ARG A 311 4.00 1.97 16.39
N GLU A 312 3.58 1.28 15.35
CA GLU A 312 2.40 0.42 15.36
C GLU A 312 2.41 -0.53 16.57
N LEU A 313 1.29 -0.62 17.27
CA LEU A 313 1.08 -1.62 18.30
C LEU A 313 0.56 -2.90 17.65
N VAL A 314 1.28 -3.99 17.83
CA VAL A 314 0.89 -5.31 17.33
C VAL A 314 0.50 -6.17 18.52
N LEU A 315 -0.71 -6.74 18.49
CA LEU A 315 -1.26 -7.61 19.54
C LEU A 315 -1.51 -9.00 18.96
N ARG A 316 -1.20 -10.02 19.77
CA ARG A 316 -1.53 -11.43 19.48
C ARG A 316 -2.38 -12.01 20.62
N PRO A 317 -3.17 -13.07 20.37
CA PRO A 317 -4.14 -13.60 21.34
C PRO A 317 -3.54 -14.07 22.68
N HIS A 318 -2.28 -14.43 22.70
CA HIS A 318 -1.61 -14.95 23.89
C HIS A 318 -0.64 -13.95 24.53
N ASP A 319 -0.56 -12.75 23.98
CA ASP A 319 0.26 -11.69 24.57
C ASP A 319 -0.38 -11.22 25.89
N GLU A 320 0.46 -10.84 26.85
CA GLU A 320 -0.02 -10.10 28.01
C GLU A 320 -0.63 -8.76 27.56
N PRO A 321 -1.66 -8.25 28.29
CA PRO A 321 -2.24 -6.96 27.95
C PRO A 321 -1.17 -5.87 27.85
N ALA A 322 -1.09 -5.22 26.69
CA ALA A 322 -0.13 -4.16 26.45
C ALA A 322 -0.65 -2.83 27.01
N ARG A 323 0.21 -2.07 27.68
CA ARG A 323 -0.12 -0.70 28.10
C ARG A 323 0.65 0.29 27.21
N ARG A 324 -0.09 1.27 26.65
CA ARG A 324 0.48 2.34 25.82
C ARG A 324 -0.19 3.66 26.13
N TRP A 325 0.59 4.71 26.08
CA TRP A 325 0.08 6.07 26.04
C TRP A 325 -0.23 6.43 24.58
N LEU A 326 -1.44 6.92 24.32
CA LEU A 326 -1.86 7.38 23.01
C LEU A 326 -2.10 8.88 23.02
N PRO A 327 -1.51 9.65 22.09
CA PRO A 327 -1.96 11.00 21.78
C PRO A 327 -3.44 11.06 21.40
N ALA A 328 -4.06 12.23 21.56
CA ALA A 328 -5.35 12.49 20.92
C ALA A 328 -5.18 12.43 19.41
N GLY A 329 -6.13 11.79 18.70
CA GLY A 329 -6.05 11.63 17.27
C GLY A 329 -6.76 10.40 16.75
N ARG A 330 -6.65 10.20 15.43
CA ARG A 330 -7.23 9.07 14.73
C ARG A 330 -6.21 7.96 14.53
N TYR A 331 -6.66 6.74 14.75
CA TYR A 331 -5.86 5.52 14.61
C TYR A 331 -6.57 4.56 13.67
N TYR A 332 -5.84 3.90 12.77
CA TYR A 332 -6.37 2.73 12.09
C TYR A 332 -6.23 1.50 12.98
N LEU A 333 -7.19 0.61 12.87
CA LEU A 333 -7.20 -0.71 13.48
C LEU A 333 -7.38 -1.75 12.38
N GLN A 334 -6.36 -2.57 12.16
CA GLN A 334 -6.42 -3.70 11.25
C GLN A 334 -6.49 -4.99 12.05
N LEU A 335 -7.50 -5.81 11.77
CA LEU A 335 -7.62 -7.17 12.25
C LEU A 335 -7.24 -8.12 11.14
N SER A 336 -6.47 -9.17 11.44
CA SER A 336 -6.11 -10.21 10.49
C SER A 336 -6.22 -11.59 11.11
N GLY A 337 -6.60 -12.57 10.29
CA GLY A 337 -6.71 -13.97 10.65
C GLY A 337 -6.42 -14.85 9.44
N ASP A 338 -6.45 -16.18 9.64
CA ASP A 338 -6.26 -17.15 8.57
C ASP A 338 -7.35 -17.01 7.51
N VAL A 339 -6.97 -17.03 6.24
CA VAL A 339 -7.89 -16.92 5.10
C VAL A 339 -8.73 -18.19 4.91
N GLU A 340 -8.21 -19.36 5.32
CA GLU A 340 -8.88 -20.66 5.14
C GLU A 340 -9.89 -20.98 6.26
N ALA A 341 -9.94 -20.16 7.32
CA ALA A 341 -10.79 -20.41 8.48
C ALA A 341 -11.60 -19.17 8.88
N VAL A 342 -12.70 -19.38 9.58
CA VAL A 342 -13.40 -18.29 10.26
C VAL A 342 -12.69 -17.99 11.56
N THR A 343 -12.00 -16.86 11.62
CA THR A 343 -11.28 -16.41 12.82
C THR A 343 -12.18 -15.53 13.68
N THR A 344 -12.42 -15.90 14.92
CA THR A 344 -13.15 -15.06 15.88
C THR A 344 -12.18 -14.22 16.70
N LEU A 345 -12.37 -12.89 16.71
CA LEU A 345 -11.54 -11.95 17.45
C LEU A 345 -12.37 -11.13 18.45
N ALA A 346 -11.79 -10.88 19.60
CA ALA A 346 -12.28 -9.92 20.58
C ALA A 346 -11.13 -8.99 21.01
N LEU A 347 -11.17 -7.76 20.53
CA LEU A 347 -10.23 -6.72 20.91
C LEU A 347 -10.85 -5.82 21.97
N ARG A 348 -10.12 -5.56 23.03
CA ARG A 348 -10.52 -4.66 24.11
C ARG A 348 -9.47 -3.57 24.30
N LEU A 349 -9.94 -2.33 24.34
CA LEU A 349 -9.19 -1.14 24.70
C LEU A 349 -9.85 -0.53 25.95
N GLU A 350 -9.07 -0.18 26.95
CA GLU A 350 -9.55 0.46 28.16
C GLU A 350 -8.62 1.60 28.55
N ARG A 351 -9.22 2.75 28.82
CA ARG A 351 -8.48 3.88 29.40
C ARG A 351 -8.10 3.54 30.82
N VAL A 352 -6.85 3.80 31.16
CA VAL A 352 -6.33 3.60 32.53
C VAL A 352 -6.22 4.95 33.20
N GLU A 353 -6.88 5.11 34.34
CA GLU A 353 -6.67 6.29 35.18
C GLU A 353 -5.22 6.28 35.67
N GLU A 354 -4.51 7.39 35.45
CA GLU A 354 -3.21 7.57 36.10
C GLU A 354 -3.42 7.87 37.58
N PRO A 355 -2.69 7.18 38.50
CA PRO A 355 -2.86 7.36 39.94
C PRO A 355 -2.42 8.74 40.42
#